data_cb4bfd6abc8617c52a122a35f079fccb
#
_entry.id   cb4bfd6abc8617c52a122a35f079fccb
#
_cell.length_a   1.000
_cell.length_b   1.000
_cell.length_c   1.000
_cell.angle_alpha   90.00
_cell.angle_beta   90.00
_cell.angle_gamma   90.00
#
_symmetry.space_group_name_H-M   'P 1'
#
loop_
_entity.id
_entity.type
_entity.pdbx_description
1 polymer ?
#
loop_
_entity_poly.entity_id
_entity_poly.type
_entity_poly.pdbx_seq_one_letter_code
_entity_poly.pdbx_strand_id
1 'polypeptide(L)'
;HANIIRAAMGIQIEDNYLDNPEFAMKCMSPVIEAAIKNGVYVIIDWHAHTMHTKEATTFFTNMAKKYGKYPNVIYELYNEPIGDNWDSLKVYGKTIITAIRQYDPDNIILMGCPHWDQDIDIAAASPIEGVSNVMYTVHFYAATHKDYLRNKMKAAVDSGLPVFVS
;
A
#
# COMPACT_ATOMS: atom_id res chain seq x y z
N HIS A 1 -15.38 -10.62 -14.59
CA HIS A 1 -15.79 -9.60 -13.62
C HIS A 1 -14.62 -9.37 -12.63
N ALA A 2 -14.11 -8.13 -12.52
CA ALA A 2 -13.17 -7.76 -11.47
C ALA A 2 -13.94 -7.57 -10.17
N ASN A 3 -13.38 -8.05 -9.05
CA ASN A 3 -13.92 -7.84 -7.70
C ASN A 3 -13.03 -6.92 -6.86
N ILE A 4 -11.88 -6.52 -7.40
CA ILE A 4 -10.95 -5.56 -6.79
C ILE A 4 -10.34 -4.71 -7.90
N ILE A 5 -10.13 -3.42 -7.64
CA ILE A 5 -9.39 -2.49 -8.50
C ILE A 5 -8.30 -1.80 -7.70
N ARG A 6 -7.23 -1.42 -8.35
CA ARG A 6 -6.13 -0.65 -7.76
C ARG A 6 -6.14 0.76 -8.35
N ALA A 7 -6.40 1.74 -7.49
CA ALA A 7 -6.43 3.16 -7.83
C ALA A 7 -5.07 3.77 -7.48
N ALA A 8 -4.19 3.86 -8.48
CA ALA A 8 -2.83 4.36 -8.31
C ALA A 8 -2.80 5.90 -8.30
N MET A 9 -2.35 6.49 -7.20
CA MET A 9 -2.08 7.92 -7.09
C MET A 9 -0.64 8.20 -7.51
N GLY A 10 -0.47 8.74 -8.72
CA GLY A 10 0.85 9.10 -9.24
C GLY A 10 1.53 10.18 -8.42
N ILE A 11 2.78 9.93 -8.02
CA ILE A 11 3.57 10.82 -7.17
C ILE A 11 4.75 11.43 -7.92
N GLN A 12 5.29 10.72 -8.91
CA GLN A 12 6.54 11.07 -9.60
C GLN A 12 6.37 11.18 -11.13
N ILE A 13 5.19 11.53 -11.58
CA ILE A 13 4.83 11.74 -12.99
C ILE A 13 4.35 13.18 -13.20
N GLU A 14 4.18 13.61 -14.45
CA GLU A 14 3.58 14.91 -14.78
C GLU A 14 2.15 15.00 -14.22
N ASP A 15 1.76 16.19 -13.76
CA ASP A 15 0.46 16.44 -13.10
C ASP A 15 0.19 15.54 -11.86
N ASN A 16 1.25 15.16 -11.15
CA ASN A 16 1.16 14.27 -9.99
C ASN A 16 0.53 14.96 -8.75
N TYR A 17 0.33 14.14 -7.71
CA TYR A 17 -0.26 14.63 -6.46
C TYR A 17 0.58 15.72 -5.76
N LEU A 18 1.91 15.66 -5.83
CA LEU A 18 2.77 16.65 -5.17
C LEU A 18 2.68 18.03 -5.81
N ASP A 19 2.51 18.06 -7.13
CA ASP A 19 2.41 19.31 -7.91
C ASP A 19 1.00 19.89 -7.88
N ASN A 20 -0.01 19.04 -8.00
CA ASN A 20 -1.42 19.44 -8.05
C ASN A 20 -2.35 18.46 -7.32
N PRO A 21 -2.34 18.47 -5.98
CA PRO A 21 -3.13 17.50 -5.19
C PRO A 21 -4.63 17.61 -5.43
N GLU A 22 -5.15 18.79 -5.74
CA GLU A 22 -6.58 18.99 -6.00
C GLU A 22 -7.00 18.29 -7.30
N PHE A 23 -6.23 18.47 -8.38
CA PHE A 23 -6.48 17.80 -9.65
C PHE A 23 -6.34 16.28 -9.52
N ALA A 24 -5.26 15.82 -8.92
CA ALA A 24 -5.03 14.38 -8.70
C ALA A 24 -6.18 13.72 -7.91
N MET A 25 -6.66 14.38 -6.86
CA MET A 25 -7.82 13.91 -6.10
C MET A 25 -9.13 13.97 -6.88
N LYS A 26 -9.31 14.96 -7.77
CA LYS A 26 -10.47 15.04 -8.65
C LYS A 26 -10.52 13.85 -9.63
N CYS A 27 -9.37 13.35 -10.05
CA CYS A 27 -9.28 12.15 -10.89
C CYS A 27 -9.51 10.86 -10.09
N MET A 28 -8.91 10.74 -8.92
CA MET A 28 -8.96 9.50 -8.13
C MET A 28 -10.29 9.29 -7.38
N SER A 29 -10.85 10.34 -6.78
CA SER A 29 -12.06 10.21 -5.95
C SER A 29 -13.23 9.53 -6.66
N PRO A 30 -13.55 9.83 -7.93
CA PRO A 30 -14.64 9.15 -8.64
C PRO A 30 -14.41 7.65 -8.80
N VAL A 31 -13.15 7.20 -8.95
CA VAL A 31 -12.81 5.78 -9.07
C VAL A 31 -13.08 5.06 -7.74
N ILE A 32 -12.64 5.63 -6.63
CA ILE A 32 -12.89 5.08 -5.29
C ILE A 32 -14.39 5.02 -5.02
N GLU A 33 -15.11 6.11 -5.27
CA GLU A 33 -16.56 6.21 -5.02
C GLU A 33 -17.37 5.26 -5.89
N ALA A 34 -16.96 5.06 -7.16
CA ALA A 34 -17.56 4.09 -8.05
C ALA A 34 -17.35 2.64 -7.57
N ALA A 35 -16.14 2.31 -7.09
CA ALA A 35 -15.86 0.99 -6.52
C ALA A 35 -16.72 0.73 -5.28
N ILE A 36 -16.76 1.68 -4.35
CA ILE A 36 -17.59 1.61 -3.13
C ILE A 36 -19.07 1.39 -3.51
N LYS A 37 -19.60 2.18 -4.42
CA LYS A 37 -20.99 2.10 -4.87
C LYS A 37 -21.36 0.76 -5.47
N ASN A 38 -20.41 0.12 -6.17
CA ASN A 38 -20.64 -1.17 -6.83
C ASN A 38 -20.23 -2.39 -5.98
N GLY A 39 -19.83 -2.20 -4.72
CA GLY A 39 -19.41 -3.30 -3.84
C GLY A 39 -18.13 -3.99 -4.29
N VAL A 40 -17.27 -3.28 -5.03
CA VAL A 40 -15.95 -3.75 -5.49
C VAL A 40 -14.89 -3.26 -4.50
N TYR A 41 -13.91 -4.09 -4.17
CA TYR A 41 -12.78 -3.65 -3.37
C TYR A 41 -11.94 -2.62 -4.14
N VAL A 42 -11.41 -1.64 -3.41
CA VAL A 42 -10.50 -0.64 -3.97
C VAL A 42 -9.25 -0.51 -3.13
N ILE A 43 -8.11 -0.71 -3.78
CA ILE A 43 -6.79 -0.41 -3.21
C ILE A 43 -6.49 1.06 -3.55
N ILE A 44 -6.34 1.88 -2.52
CA ILE A 44 -5.89 3.27 -2.63
C ILE A 44 -4.37 3.23 -2.51
N ASP A 45 -3.69 3.30 -3.65
CA ASP A 45 -2.24 3.14 -3.76
C ASP A 45 -1.52 4.48 -3.86
N TRP A 46 -0.56 4.70 -2.96
CA TRP A 46 0.45 5.74 -3.06
C TRP A 46 1.57 5.29 -3.99
N HIS A 47 1.40 5.62 -5.28
CA HIS A 47 2.23 5.10 -6.37
C HIS A 47 3.57 5.82 -6.45
N ALA A 48 4.42 5.58 -5.47
CA ALA A 48 5.74 6.19 -5.32
C ALA A 48 6.87 5.15 -5.42
N HIS A 49 8.07 5.64 -5.76
CA HIS A 49 9.33 4.91 -5.74
C HIS A 49 10.37 5.55 -4.81
N THR A 50 10.01 6.67 -4.19
CA THR A 50 10.80 7.38 -3.18
C THR A 50 9.92 7.78 -2.01
N MET A 51 10.54 7.89 -0.84
CA MET A 51 9.82 8.15 0.41
C MET A 51 9.38 9.62 0.50
N HIS A 52 8.08 9.84 0.65
CA HIS A 52 7.45 11.14 0.86
C HIS A 52 6.55 11.08 2.11
N THR A 53 7.16 10.84 3.27
CA THR A 53 6.46 10.50 4.52
C THR A 53 5.41 11.53 4.93
N LYS A 54 5.72 12.83 4.84
CA LYS A 54 4.81 13.90 5.25
C LYS A 54 3.57 13.97 4.34
N GLU A 55 3.80 13.94 3.04
CA GLU A 55 2.77 14.04 2.02
C GLU A 55 1.88 12.78 2.04
N ALA A 56 2.49 11.60 2.11
CA ALA A 56 1.78 10.33 2.23
C ALA A 56 0.93 10.28 3.52
N THR A 57 1.46 10.73 4.66
CA THR A 57 0.69 10.81 5.91
C THR A 57 -0.52 11.71 5.76
N THR A 58 -0.37 12.87 5.13
CA THR A 58 -1.48 13.80 4.87
C THR A 58 -2.53 13.18 3.95
N PHE A 59 -2.08 12.55 2.86
CA PHE A 59 -2.95 11.87 1.90
C PHE A 59 -3.78 10.78 2.57
N PHE A 60 -3.12 9.83 3.25
CA PHE A 60 -3.82 8.71 3.88
C PHE A 60 -4.71 9.13 5.05
N THR A 61 -4.33 10.16 5.81
CA THR A 61 -5.21 10.75 6.82
C THR A 61 -6.53 11.24 6.20
N ASN A 62 -6.46 11.93 5.07
CA ASN A 62 -7.63 12.42 4.36
C ASN A 62 -8.45 11.26 3.76
N MET A 63 -7.80 10.23 3.22
CA MET A 63 -8.47 9.03 2.71
C MET A 63 -9.20 8.28 3.83
N ALA A 64 -8.56 8.06 4.98
CA ALA A 64 -9.17 7.40 6.12
C ALA A 64 -10.36 8.19 6.69
N LYS A 65 -10.25 9.51 6.82
CA LYS A 65 -11.37 10.37 7.21
C LYS A 65 -12.56 10.24 6.29
N LYS A 66 -12.34 10.20 4.99
CA LYS A 66 -13.41 10.21 3.99
C LYS A 66 -13.99 8.82 3.74
N TYR A 67 -13.14 7.81 3.69
CA TYR A 67 -13.51 6.49 3.19
C TYR A 67 -13.36 5.35 4.22
N GLY A 68 -12.79 5.58 5.40
CA GLY A 68 -12.47 4.54 6.38
C GLY A 68 -13.68 3.76 6.92
N LYS A 69 -14.89 4.29 6.77
CA LYS A 69 -16.12 3.59 7.16
C LYS A 69 -16.58 2.51 6.15
N TYR A 70 -15.94 2.40 5.00
CA TYR A 70 -16.31 1.46 3.96
C TYR A 70 -15.39 0.23 3.99
N PRO A 71 -15.91 -0.98 4.25
CA PRO A 71 -15.10 -2.17 4.50
C PRO A 71 -14.42 -2.74 3.23
N ASN A 72 -14.73 -2.20 2.08
CA ASN A 72 -14.11 -2.56 0.80
C ASN A 72 -12.96 -1.63 0.38
N VAL A 73 -12.49 -0.75 1.29
CA VAL A 73 -11.32 0.10 1.08
C VAL A 73 -10.08 -0.57 1.66
N ILE A 74 -8.99 -0.55 0.91
CA ILE A 74 -7.66 -1.05 1.29
C ILE A 74 -6.66 0.08 1.02
N TYR A 75 -5.69 0.29 1.90
CA TYR A 75 -4.65 1.30 1.74
C TYR A 75 -3.33 0.65 1.38
N GLU A 76 -2.69 1.06 0.29
CA GLU A 76 -1.34 0.62 -0.08
C GLU A 76 -0.38 1.80 0.11
N LEU A 77 0.46 1.68 1.15
CA LEU A 77 1.20 2.83 1.67
C LEU A 77 2.38 3.25 0.79
N TYR A 78 2.91 2.34 -0.02
CA TYR A 78 4.08 2.57 -0.84
C TYR A 78 4.13 1.53 -1.96
N ASN A 79 4.03 1.98 -3.22
CA ASN A 79 3.96 1.08 -4.37
C ASN A 79 5.18 0.15 -4.48
N GLU A 80 6.37 0.72 -4.66
CA GLU A 80 7.60 -0.06 -4.86
C GLU A 80 8.82 0.67 -4.30
N PRO A 81 9.23 0.41 -3.05
CA PRO A 81 10.48 0.93 -2.50
C PRO A 81 11.69 0.39 -3.27
N ILE A 82 12.54 1.28 -3.82
CA ILE A 82 13.70 0.87 -4.63
C ILE A 82 14.96 0.74 -3.77
N GLY A 83 15.38 1.84 -3.14
CA GLY A 83 16.64 1.94 -2.41
C GLY A 83 16.49 2.11 -0.90
N ASP A 84 15.27 2.13 -0.40
CA ASP A 84 15.00 2.32 1.02
C ASP A 84 15.31 1.04 1.81
N ASN A 85 16.01 1.18 2.94
CA ASN A 85 16.23 0.05 3.84
C ASN A 85 14.97 -0.25 4.67
N TRP A 86 14.86 -1.49 5.15
CA TRP A 86 13.67 -1.96 5.85
C TRP A 86 13.38 -1.20 7.15
N ASP A 87 14.41 -0.78 7.89
CA ASP A 87 14.20 -0.03 9.14
C ASP A 87 13.58 1.35 8.88
N SER A 88 14.00 2.04 7.82
CA SER A 88 13.38 3.29 7.39
C SER A 88 11.94 3.08 6.92
N LEU A 89 11.69 2.00 6.18
CA LEU A 89 10.35 1.62 5.73
C LEU A 89 9.42 1.28 6.90
N LYS A 90 9.91 0.61 7.94
CA LYS A 90 9.13 0.38 9.18
C LYS A 90 8.73 1.68 9.86
N VAL A 91 9.63 2.66 9.95
CA VAL A 91 9.31 3.99 10.52
C VAL A 91 8.27 4.71 9.68
N TYR A 92 8.46 4.74 8.35
CA TYR A 92 7.51 5.28 7.39
C TYR A 92 6.12 4.64 7.55
N GLY A 93 6.05 3.32 7.46
CA GLY A 93 4.80 2.57 7.55
C GLY A 93 4.10 2.80 8.88
N LYS A 94 4.83 2.70 10.01
CA LYS A 94 4.26 2.90 11.34
C LYS A 94 3.68 4.31 11.53
N THR A 95 4.32 5.32 10.97
CA THR A 95 3.85 6.71 11.01
C THR A 95 2.49 6.84 10.31
N ILE A 96 2.37 6.31 9.10
CA ILE A 96 1.15 6.41 8.29
C ILE A 96 0.05 5.52 8.87
N ILE A 97 0.37 4.29 9.27
CA ILE A 97 -0.59 3.38 9.92
C ILE A 97 -1.21 4.04 11.15
N THR A 98 -0.38 4.67 11.99
CA THR A 98 -0.87 5.38 13.18
C THR A 98 -1.84 6.50 12.81
N ALA A 99 -1.56 7.24 11.74
CA ALA A 99 -2.45 8.30 11.27
C ALA A 99 -3.78 7.77 10.69
N ILE A 100 -3.74 6.67 9.91
CA ILE A 100 -4.94 6.00 9.39
C ILE A 100 -5.82 5.51 10.55
N ARG A 101 -5.22 4.81 11.53
CA ARG A 101 -5.93 4.16 12.64
C ARG A 101 -6.67 5.12 13.57
N GLN A 102 -6.39 6.42 13.49
CA GLN A 102 -7.21 7.44 14.18
C GLN A 102 -8.63 7.57 13.61
N TYR A 103 -8.85 7.15 12.37
CA TYR A 103 -10.12 7.31 11.65
C TYR A 103 -10.69 6.00 11.10
N ASP A 104 -9.83 5.03 10.90
CA ASP A 104 -10.16 3.72 10.35
C ASP A 104 -9.40 2.63 11.14
N PRO A 105 -10.04 2.01 12.13
CA PRO A 105 -9.39 0.99 12.95
C PRO A 105 -9.23 -0.37 12.25
N ASP A 106 -10.01 -0.66 11.20
CA ASP A 106 -10.25 -2.03 10.79
C ASP A 106 -9.76 -2.39 9.37
N ASN A 107 -9.82 -1.47 8.42
CA ASN A 107 -9.51 -1.79 7.02
C ASN A 107 -8.06 -2.25 6.83
N ILE A 108 -7.87 -3.10 5.82
CA ILE A 108 -6.55 -3.68 5.49
C ILE A 108 -5.61 -2.58 5.00
N ILE A 109 -4.37 -2.64 5.49
CA ILE A 109 -3.26 -1.81 5.05
C ILE A 109 -2.22 -2.71 4.41
N LEU A 110 -1.75 -2.34 3.22
CA LEU A 110 -0.67 -2.99 2.49
C LEU A 110 0.61 -2.18 2.67
N MET A 111 1.68 -2.86 3.04
CA MET A 111 3.01 -2.26 3.26
C MET A 111 4.00 -2.81 2.23
N GLY A 112 4.61 -1.92 1.46
CA GLY A 112 5.65 -2.25 0.50
C GLY A 112 6.93 -2.77 1.17
N CYS A 113 7.59 -3.71 0.51
CA CYS A 113 8.86 -4.28 0.94
C CYS A 113 10.03 -3.71 0.10
N PRO A 114 11.29 -3.79 0.56
CA PRO A 114 12.42 -3.32 -0.25
C PRO A 114 12.51 -4.02 -1.61
N HIS A 115 13.26 -3.38 -2.54
CA HIS A 115 13.63 -3.97 -3.82
C HIS A 115 12.42 -4.28 -4.72
N TRP A 116 11.56 -3.27 -4.96
CA TRP A 116 10.31 -3.43 -5.74
C TRP A 116 9.40 -4.53 -5.20
N ASP A 117 9.23 -4.58 -3.89
CA ASP A 117 8.42 -5.58 -3.19
C ASP A 117 8.88 -7.04 -3.39
N GLN A 118 10.18 -7.25 -3.63
CA GLN A 118 10.76 -8.58 -3.81
C GLN A 118 11.42 -9.14 -2.55
N ASP A 119 11.82 -8.29 -1.60
CA ASP A 119 12.51 -8.71 -0.37
C ASP A 119 11.53 -8.96 0.78
N ILE A 120 10.49 -9.73 0.51
CA ILE A 120 9.46 -10.12 1.48
C ILE A 120 10.02 -10.94 2.66
N ASP A 121 11.13 -11.64 2.45
CA ASP A 121 11.87 -12.37 3.46
C ASP A 121 12.46 -11.45 4.55
N ILE A 122 12.87 -10.23 4.19
CA ILE A 122 13.32 -9.22 5.16
C ILE A 122 12.15 -8.77 6.05
N ALA A 123 10.98 -8.51 5.46
CA ALA A 123 9.78 -8.17 6.21
C ALA A 123 9.32 -9.33 7.12
N ALA A 124 9.42 -10.58 6.64
CA ALA A 124 9.09 -11.76 7.42
C ALA A 124 10.02 -11.96 8.63
N ALA A 125 11.31 -11.63 8.50
CA ALA A 125 12.26 -11.72 9.60
C ALA A 125 12.06 -10.65 10.68
N SER A 126 11.47 -9.50 10.35
CA SER A 126 11.27 -8.37 11.27
C SER A 126 10.05 -7.53 10.89
N PRO A 127 8.83 -8.05 11.07
CA PRO A 127 7.61 -7.33 10.70
C PRO A 127 7.41 -6.05 11.53
N ILE A 128 6.52 -5.18 11.09
CA ILE A 128 6.15 -3.98 11.85
C ILE A 128 5.34 -4.40 13.08
N GLU A 129 5.87 -4.11 14.25
CA GLU A 129 5.26 -4.49 15.52
C GLU A 129 4.23 -3.47 16.03
N GLY A 130 3.24 -3.98 16.78
CA GLY A 130 2.23 -3.14 17.44
C GLY A 130 1.19 -2.55 16.49
N VAL A 131 0.99 -3.19 15.34
CA VAL A 131 -0.03 -2.83 14.33
C VAL A 131 -0.94 -4.01 14.05
N SER A 132 -2.16 -3.74 13.57
CA SER A 132 -3.15 -4.76 13.21
C SER A 132 -3.64 -4.56 11.78
N ASN A 133 -4.14 -5.63 11.17
CA ASN A 133 -4.70 -5.66 9.82
C ASN A 133 -3.73 -5.09 8.77
N VAL A 134 -2.46 -5.45 8.88
CA VAL A 134 -1.40 -5.09 7.94
C VAL A 134 -0.96 -6.34 7.19
N MET A 135 -0.87 -6.25 5.87
CA MET A 135 -0.28 -7.27 4.99
C MET A 135 0.91 -6.66 4.25
N TYR A 136 1.80 -7.52 3.78
CA TYR A 136 3.03 -7.10 3.09
C TYR A 136 2.95 -7.46 1.62
N THR A 137 3.33 -6.52 0.75
CA THR A 137 3.17 -6.69 -0.69
C THR A 137 4.31 -7.46 -1.33
N VAL A 138 3.97 -8.23 -2.36
CA VAL A 138 4.92 -8.84 -3.29
C VAL A 138 4.52 -8.47 -4.71
N HIS A 139 5.44 -7.86 -5.44
CA HIS A 139 5.27 -7.56 -6.86
C HIS A 139 6.13 -8.48 -7.72
N PHE A 140 5.57 -8.96 -8.84
CA PHE A 140 6.33 -9.80 -9.76
C PHE A 140 5.82 -9.72 -11.20
N TYR A 141 6.74 -9.97 -12.11
CA TYR A 141 6.42 -10.28 -13.51
C TYR A 141 6.52 -11.79 -13.71
N ALA A 142 5.41 -12.45 -13.96
CA ALA A 142 5.31 -13.92 -13.99
C ALA A 142 6.28 -14.62 -14.95
N ALA A 143 6.64 -13.97 -16.05
CA ALA A 143 7.61 -14.51 -17.01
C ALA A 143 9.07 -14.33 -16.58
N THR A 144 9.36 -13.36 -15.70
CA THR A 144 10.73 -12.96 -15.30
C THR A 144 11.10 -13.48 -13.92
N HIS A 145 10.25 -13.23 -12.94
CA HIS A 145 10.44 -13.64 -11.56
C HIS A 145 9.93 -15.07 -11.37
N LYS A 146 10.87 -16.00 -11.17
CA LYS A 146 10.58 -17.43 -11.10
C LYS A 146 10.73 -17.95 -9.66
N ASP A 147 11.38 -19.08 -9.52
CA ASP A 147 11.40 -19.83 -8.26
C ASP A 147 12.06 -19.07 -7.10
N TYR A 148 13.02 -18.20 -7.36
CA TYR A 148 13.66 -17.44 -6.30
C TYR A 148 12.66 -16.56 -5.52
N LEU A 149 11.78 -15.85 -6.21
CA LEU A 149 10.78 -14.99 -5.55
C LEU A 149 9.60 -15.79 -4.99
N ARG A 150 9.19 -16.85 -5.72
CA ARG A 150 8.17 -17.79 -5.21
C ARG A 150 8.60 -18.44 -3.90
N ASN A 151 9.88 -18.85 -3.80
CA ASN A 151 10.43 -19.45 -2.59
C ASN A 151 10.50 -18.45 -1.42
N LYS A 152 10.89 -17.18 -1.69
CA LYS A 152 10.85 -16.11 -0.68
C LYS A 152 9.41 -15.90 -0.17
N MET A 153 8.45 -15.74 -1.08
CA MET A 153 7.04 -15.55 -0.74
C MET A 153 6.49 -16.75 0.04
N LYS A 154 6.79 -17.99 -0.41
CA LYS A 154 6.36 -19.18 0.29
C LYS A 154 6.92 -19.24 1.71
N ALA A 155 8.21 -18.96 1.88
CA ALA A 155 8.85 -18.95 3.20
C ALA A 155 8.24 -17.88 4.13
N ALA A 156 7.91 -16.70 3.61
CA ALA A 156 7.24 -15.66 4.36
C ALA A 156 5.84 -16.09 4.82
N VAL A 157 5.05 -16.69 3.94
CA VAL A 157 3.72 -17.22 4.27
C VAL A 157 3.83 -18.37 5.30
N ASP A 158 4.76 -19.29 5.11
CA ASP A 158 5.00 -20.42 6.02
C ASP A 158 5.43 -19.95 7.43
N SER A 159 6.08 -18.78 7.54
CA SER A 159 6.42 -18.15 8.82
C SER A 159 5.25 -17.40 9.48
N GLY A 160 4.09 -17.34 8.82
CA GLY A 160 2.88 -16.68 9.31
C GLY A 160 2.76 -15.21 8.96
N LEU A 161 3.63 -14.67 8.06
CA LEU A 161 3.49 -13.31 7.58
C LEU A 161 2.27 -13.19 6.67
N PRO A 162 1.35 -12.20 6.89
CA PRO A 162 0.28 -11.90 5.96
C PRO A 162 0.85 -11.29 4.66
N VAL A 163 0.71 -11.98 3.54
CA VAL A 163 1.24 -11.56 2.23
C VAL A 163 0.09 -11.23 1.28
N PHE A 164 0.24 -10.18 0.50
CA PHE A 164 -0.67 -9.75 -0.54
C PHE A 164 0.09 -9.54 -1.86
N VAL A 165 -0.50 -9.91 -2.97
CA VAL A 165 0.00 -9.61 -4.33
C VAL A 165 -0.87 -8.49 -4.88
N SER A 166 -0.31 -7.29 -4.98
CA SER A 166 -1.02 -6.09 -5.49
C SER A 166 -0.65 -5.74 -6.91
#